data_571a62909ad23e5ad52f4723e111ecc0
#
_entry.id   571a62909ad23e5ad52f4723e111ecc0
#
_cell.length_a   1.000
_cell.length_b   1.000
_cell.length_c   1.000
_cell.angle_alpha   90.00
_cell.angle_beta   90.00
_cell.angle_gamma   90.00
#
_symmetry.space_group_name_H-M   'P 1'
#
loop_
_entity.id
_entity.type
_entity.pdbx_description
1 polymer ?
#
loop_
_entity_poly.entity_id
_entity_poly.type
_entity_poly.pdbx_seq_one_letter_code
_entity_poly.pdbx_strand_id
1 'polypeptide(L)'
;MLGNPTNSNQYFETAENLIDEYHSNVGAEAAALVTNPEARPYRPEDFEVIMINFYKALNYIDLNDMEGALVEVRKINIKLNQLNDKYPDNKNRYQRDAFAHLLMGLIYDATGDYNNAFIAYRNAYEVYQSDYIKNFGVKAPEQLKQDLMRTAYICGFSAELKQYEKEFNTTYTHTPTPADGQLVFFWLNGMGPVKAEWSINFVKQKRGDGAIVFHNESLGLTFPFFFGSGYSDDEKQSIANLQTLRVAFPKYMERPPLYATGTLVSDNHSYPLELAENINEIAFKTLRDRMVREFSNSLLRVAAKKGLEYSARKQNEWLGFAVGIANSLTEKADTRNWQTLPYSISYTRLPLSAGTNNLTLRLNARNGSQHTEQFSIEGGGRKTRFHVFQTMDSRQ
;
A
#
# COMPACT_ATOMS: atom_id res chain seq x y z
N MET A 1 15.02 -9.67 1.11
CA MET A 1 15.31 -10.30 -0.20
C MET A 1 16.36 -11.38 0.05
N LEU A 2 16.15 -12.58 -0.51
CA LEU A 2 16.99 -13.75 -0.22
C LEU A 2 18.24 -13.83 -1.12
N GLY A 3 18.74 -12.68 -1.61
CA GLY A 3 19.98 -12.64 -2.41
C GLY A 3 19.89 -13.21 -3.84
N ASN A 4 18.66 -13.40 -4.36
CA ASN A 4 18.46 -13.84 -5.75
C ASN A 4 17.40 -12.97 -6.46
N PRO A 5 17.80 -11.78 -6.94
CA PRO A 5 16.88 -10.84 -7.56
C PRO A 5 16.24 -11.36 -8.86
N THR A 6 16.95 -12.18 -9.63
CA THR A 6 16.42 -12.78 -10.87
C THR A 6 15.26 -13.72 -10.59
N ASN A 7 15.42 -14.66 -9.67
CA ASN A 7 14.34 -15.58 -9.30
C ASN A 7 13.17 -14.80 -8.64
N SER A 8 13.48 -13.79 -7.83
CA SER A 8 12.48 -12.92 -7.24
C SER A 8 11.61 -12.25 -8.31
N ASN A 9 12.21 -11.70 -9.37
CA ASN A 9 11.47 -11.10 -10.48
C ASN A 9 10.60 -12.11 -11.22
N GLN A 10 11.05 -13.35 -11.41
CA GLN A 10 10.25 -14.41 -12.03
C GLN A 10 9.00 -14.76 -11.23
N TYR A 11 9.11 -14.85 -9.88
CA TYR A 11 7.95 -15.08 -9.00
C TYR A 11 6.99 -13.91 -9.02
N PHE A 12 7.48 -12.67 -9.00
CA PHE A 12 6.62 -11.48 -9.11
C PHE A 12 5.93 -11.39 -10.46
N GLU A 13 6.59 -11.72 -11.56
CA GLU A 13 5.98 -11.77 -12.90
C GLU A 13 4.86 -12.81 -12.95
N THR A 14 5.08 -13.99 -12.35
CA THR A 14 4.04 -15.02 -12.24
C THR A 14 2.85 -14.49 -11.44
N ALA A 15 3.09 -13.78 -10.34
CA ALA A 15 2.02 -13.19 -9.52
C ALA A 15 1.25 -12.10 -10.31
N GLU A 16 1.93 -11.24 -11.07
CA GLU A 16 1.27 -10.23 -11.92
C GLU A 16 0.36 -10.88 -12.95
N ASN A 17 0.86 -11.90 -13.67
CA ASN A 17 0.08 -12.63 -14.68
C ASN A 17 -1.18 -13.28 -14.08
N LEU A 18 -1.08 -13.88 -12.89
CA LEU A 18 -2.23 -14.46 -12.19
C LEU A 18 -3.26 -13.40 -11.77
N ILE A 19 -2.80 -12.22 -11.36
CA ILE A 19 -3.68 -11.10 -11.01
C ILE A 19 -4.43 -10.60 -12.24
N ASP A 20 -3.74 -10.43 -13.37
CA ASP A 20 -4.32 -9.94 -14.62
C ASP A 20 -5.31 -10.96 -15.21
N GLU A 21 -4.99 -12.26 -15.16
CA GLU A 21 -5.89 -13.34 -15.58
C GLU A 21 -7.17 -13.37 -14.74
N TYR A 22 -7.05 -13.21 -13.43
CA TYR A 22 -8.20 -13.18 -12.53
C TYR A 22 -9.11 -11.98 -12.82
N HIS A 23 -8.55 -10.81 -13.13
CA HIS A 23 -9.32 -9.62 -13.45
C HIS A 23 -10.07 -9.70 -14.79
N SER A 24 -9.62 -10.52 -15.71
CA SER A 24 -10.26 -10.73 -17.03
C SER A 24 -11.50 -11.65 -16.95
N ASN A 25 -11.66 -12.42 -15.87
CA ASN A 25 -12.66 -13.48 -15.75
C ASN A 25 -13.92 -13.02 -14.97
N VAL A 26 -14.69 -12.09 -15.55
CA VAL A 26 -15.90 -11.48 -14.95
C VAL A 26 -17.00 -12.52 -14.61
N GLY A 27 -17.06 -13.65 -15.33
CA GLY A 27 -18.02 -14.73 -15.07
C GLY A 27 -17.78 -15.47 -13.74
N ALA A 28 -16.54 -15.50 -13.25
CA ALA A 28 -16.19 -16.12 -11.96
C ALA A 28 -16.65 -15.28 -10.76
N GLU A 29 -16.85 -13.97 -10.91
CA GLU A 29 -17.30 -13.08 -9.83
C GLU A 29 -18.76 -13.37 -9.39
N ALA A 30 -19.65 -13.68 -10.33
CA ALA A 30 -21.05 -13.96 -10.02
C ALA A 30 -21.22 -15.31 -9.28
N ALA A 31 -20.51 -16.36 -9.71
CA ALA A 31 -20.50 -17.66 -9.01
C ALA A 31 -19.82 -17.54 -7.63
N ALA A 32 -18.93 -16.60 -7.48
CA ALA A 32 -18.16 -16.34 -6.29
C ALA A 32 -18.95 -15.65 -5.16
N LEU A 33 -20.08 -15.01 -5.44
CA LEU A 33 -20.95 -14.42 -4.41
C LEU A 33 -21.58 -15.43 -3.46
N VAL A 34 -21.70 -16.70 -3.88
CA VAL A 34 -22.36 -17.77 -3.10
C VAL A 34 -21.37 -18.66 -2.34
N THR A 35 -20.06 -18.56 -2.65
CA THR A 35 -19.03 -19.42 -2.02
C THR A 35 -18.25 -18.71 -0.91
N ASN A 36 -17.61 -19.50 -0.02
CA ASN A 36 -16.72 -18.98 1.00
C ASN A 36 -15.59 -18.16 0.37
N PRO A 37 -15.31 -16.91 0.81
CA PRO A 37 -14.19 -16.11 0.31
C PRO A 37 -12.83 -16.81 0.35
N GLU A 38 -12.56 -17.64 1.36
CA GLU A 38 -11.32 -18.40 1.48
C GLU A 38 -11.15 -19.51 0.42
N ALA A 39 -12.25 -19.99 -0.17
CA ALA A 39 -12.20 -21.00 -1.24
C ALA A 39 -11.80 -20.42 -2.62
N ARG A 40 -11.67 -19.10 -2.73
CA ARG A 40 -11.27 -18.41 -3.96
C ARG A 40 -9.76 -18.26 -4.04
N PRO A 41 -9.20 -18.06 -5.24
CA PRO A 41 -7.83 -17.57 -5.37
C PRO A 41 -7.62 -16.30 -4.54
N TYR A 42 -6.42 -16.15 -4.00
CA TYR A 42 -6.06 -14.94 -3.26
C TYR A 42 -6.20 -13.70 -4.15
N ARG A 43 -6.93 -12.71 -3.67
CA ARG A 43 -7.05 -11.40 -4.31
C ARG A 43 -6.25 -10.38 -3.51
N PRO A 44 -5.12 -9.90 -4.05
CA PRO A 44 -4.30 -8.93 -3.35
C PRO A 44 -5.03 -7.58 -3.20
N GLU A 45 -4.63 -6.82 -2.21
CA GLU A 45 -5.04 -5.44 -2.04
C GLU A 45 -4.37 -4.54 -3.09
N ASP A 46 -5.00 -3.42 -3.41
CA ASP A 46 -4.48 -2.50 -4.43
C ASP A 46 -3.04 -2.07 -4.15
N PHE A 47 -2.70 -1.77 -2.89
CA PHE A 47 -1.33 -1.42 -2.51
C PHE A 47 -0.35 -2.60 -2.59
N GLU A 48 -0.80 -3.82 -2.37
CA GLU A 48 0.04 -5.03 -2.53
C GLU A 48 0.44 -5.24 -4.00
N VAL A 49 -0.49 -4.97 -4.92
CA VAL A 49 -0.21 -5.00 -6.38
C VAL A 49 0.86 -3.97 -6.75
N ILE A 50 0.79 -2.77 -6.18
CA ILE A 50 1.80 -1.72 -6.38
C ILE A 50 3.17 -2.14 -5.83
N MET A 51 3.19 -2.78 -4.66
CA MET A 51 4.43 -3.23 -4.02
C MET A 51 5.17 -4.31 -4.82
N ILE A 52 4.48 -5.09 -5.67
CA ILE A 52 5.14 -6.01 -6.60
C ILE A 52 6.13 -5.24 -7.49
N ASN A 53 5.67 -4.17 -8.12
CA ASN A 53 6.51 -3.37 -9.02
C ASN A 53 7.62 -2.62 -8.27
N PHE A 54 7.36 -2.19 -7.04
CA PHE A 54 8.41 -1.63 -6.18
C PHE A 54 9.54 -2.63 -5.92
N TYR A 55 9.22 -3.87 -5.52
CA TYR A 55 10.26 -4.89 -5.29
C TYR A 55 10.95 -5.33 -6.57
N LYS A 56 10.23 -5.41 -7.69
CA LYS A 56 10.85 -5.67 -9.00
C LYS A 56 11.85 -4.56 -9.36
N ALA A 57 11.49 -3.30 -9.12
CA ALA A 57 12.42 -2.19 -9.35
C ALA A 57 13.68 -2.28 -8.49
N LEU A 58 13.55 -2.61 -7.20
CA LEU A 58 14.71 -2.83 -6.33
C LEU A 58 15.58 -4.01 -6.79
N ASN A 59 14.96 -5.09 -7.28
CA ASN A 59 15.68 -6.23 -7.84
C ASN A 59 16.47 -5.83 -9.10
N TYR A 60 15.89 -5.02 -9.99
CA TYR A 60 16.59 -4.51 -11.17
C TYR A 60 17.74 -3.56 -10.82
N ILE A 61 17.56 -2.73 -9.79
CA ILE A 61 18.65 -1.91 -9.24
C ILE A 61 19.80 -2.80 -8.74
N ASP A 62 19.51 -3.87 -8.02
CA ASP A 62 20.50 -4.82 -7.52
C ASP A 62 21.23 -5.55 -8.66
N LEU A 63 20.52 -5.82 -9.77
CA LEU A 63 21.08 -6.34 -11.02
C LEU A 63 21.86 -5.28 -11.84
N ASN A 64 21.94 -4.03 -11.38
CA ASN A 64 22.48 -2.88 -12.11
C ASN A 64 21.78 -2.60 -13.46
N ASP A 65 20.51 -2.99 -13.58
CA ASP A 65 19.62 -2.71 -14.71
C ASP A 65 18.68 -1.55 -14.37
N MET A 66 19.16 -0.32 -14.58
CA MET A 66 18.41 0.89 -14.26
C MET A 66 17.23 1.12 -15.20
N GLU A 67 17.31 0.65 -16.45
CA GLU A 67 16.20 0.75 -17.41
C GLU A 67 15.05 -0.18 -17.00
N GLY A 68 15.34 -1.42 -16.64
CA GLY A 68 14.37 -2.34 -16.08
C GLY A 68 13.71 -1.80 -14.82
N ALA A 69 14.49 -1.19 -13.93
CA ALA A 69 13.98 -0.55 -12.74
C ALA A 69 13.00 0.60 -13.08
N LEU A 70 13.33 1.47 -14.04
CA LEU A 70 12.45 2.55 -14.49
C LEU A 70 11.13 2.04 -15.09
N VAL A 71 11.18 0.94 -15.84
CA VAL A 71 9.96 0.31 -16.38
C VAL A 71 9.02 -0.08 -15.25
N GLU A 72 9.52 -0.75 -14.21
CA GLU A 72 8.71 -1.20 -13.10
C GLU A 72 8.13 -0.03 -12.28
N VAL A 73 8.92 1.01 -12.01
CA VAL A 73 8.40 2.19 -11.28
C VAL A 73 7.34 2.94 -12.09
N ARG A 74 7.47 3.03 -13.41
CA ARG A 74 6.42 3.62 -14.27
C ARG A 74 5.13 2.81 -14.26
N LYS A 75 5.21 1.47 -14.18
CA LYS A 75 4.03 0.61 -14.05
C LYS A 75 3.21 0.93 -12.80
N ILE A 76 3.83 1.40 -11.71
CA ILE A 76 3.12 1.83 -10.48
C ILE A 76 2.08 2.90 -10.82
N ASN A 77 2.49 3.97 -11.50
CA ASN A 77 1.57 5.04 -11.88
C ASN A 77 0.47 4.57 -12.83
N ILE A 78 0.81 3.70 -13.79
CA ILE A 78 -0.18 3.12 -14.73
C ILE A 78 -1.23 2.31 -13.96
N LYS A 79 -0.81 1.44 -13.04
CA LYS A 79 -1.71 0.61 -12.23
C LYS A 79 -2.58 1.46 -11.31
N LEU A 80 -2.04 2.51 -10.68
CA LEU A 80 -2.82 3.43 -9.86
C LEU A 80 -3.91 4.14 -10.67
N ASN A 81 -3.60 4.59 -11.89
CA ASN A 81 -4.59 5.18 -12.78
C ASN A 81 -5.69 4.16 -13.15
N GLN A 82 -5.33 2.93 -13.52
CA GLN A 82 -6.30 1.86 -13.81
C GLN A 82 -7.21 1.56 -12.62
N LEU A 83 -6.66 1.54 -11.39
CA LEU A 83 -7.43 1.35 -10.17
C LEU A 83 -8.38 2.52 -9.91
N ASN A 84 -7.96 3.75 -10.17
CA ASN A 84 -8.80 4.94 -10.03
C ASN A 84 -9.97 4.94 -11.02
N ASP A 85 -9.73 4.52 -12.26
CA ASP A 85 -10.75 4.41 -13.31
C ASP A 85 -11.78 3.30 -12.99
N LYS A 86 -11.34 2.23 -12.34
CA LYS A 86 -12.22 1.14 -11.88
C LYS A 86 -13.26 1.60 -10.85
N TYR A 87 -12.99 2.68 -10.12
CA TYR A 87 -13.84 3.18 -9.03
C TYR A 87 -14.21 4.65 -9.19
N PRO A 88 -14.93 5.05 -10.26
CA PRO A 88 -15.16 6.46 -10.59
C PRO A 88 -15.91 7.23 -9.49
N ASP A 89 -16.87 6.59 -8.82
CA ASP A 89 -17.73 7.24 -7.82
C ASP A 89 -17.17 7.17 -6.39
N ASN A 90 -16.24 6.25 -6.12
CA ASN A 90 -15.64 6.00 -4.80
C ASN A 90 -14.14 5.78 -4.94
N LYS A 91 -13.42 6.79 -5.41
CA LYS A 91 -11.97 6.73 -5.60
C LYS A 91 -11.25 6.43 -4.28
N ASN A 92 -10.25 5.56 -4.35
CA ASN A 92 -9.36 5.32 -3.21
C ASN A 92 -8.58 6.60 -2.89
N ARG A 93 -8.19 6.80 -1.62
CA ARG A 93 -7.29 7.90 -1.24
C ARG A 93 -5.87 7.69 -1.75
N TYR A 94 -5.49 6.45 -1.96
CA TYR A 94 -4.23 6.07 -2.60
C TYR A 94 -4.39 6.12 -4.12
N GLN A 95 -4.33 7.33 -4.68
CA GLN A 95 -4.49 7.59 -6.12
C GLN A 95 -3.17 7.86 -6.83
N ARG A 96 -2.21 8.37 -6.10
CA ARG A 96 -0.85 8.69 -6.57
C ARG A 96 0.15 8.20 -5.53
N ASP A 97 1.33 7.84 -5.96
CA ASP A 97 2.40 7.36 -5.10
C ASP A 97 3.58 8.33 -5.13
N ALA A 98 3.81 9.04 -4.01
CA ALA A 98 4.90 9.99 -3.87
C ALA A 98 6.26 9.29 -3.86
N PHE A 99 6.33 8.11 -3.23
CA PHE A 99 7.57 7.35 -3.12
C PHE A 99 7.98 6.74 -4.46
N ALA A 100 7.02 6.29 -5.29
CA ALA A 100 7.30 5.86 -6.65
C ALA A 100 7.93 6.98 -7.50
N HIS A 101 7.40 8.20 -7.41
CA HIS A 101 8.01 9.35 -8.08
C HIS A 101 9.40 9.69 -7.51
N LEU A 102 9.59 9.60 -6.19
CA LEU A 102 10.90 9.77 -5.56
C LEU A 102 11.90 8.73 -6.06
N LEU A 103 11.54 7.44 -6.07
CA LEU A 103 12.39 6.36 -6.56
C LEU A 103 12.75 6.55 -8.04
N MET A 104 11.78 6.95 -8.85
CA MET A 104 12.02 7.29 -10.26
C MET A 104 13.04 8.42 -10.40
N GLY A 105 12.92 9.48 -9.59
CA GLY A 105 13.87 10.58 -9.52
C GLY A 105 15.28 10.11 -9.15
N LEU A 106 15.40 9.26 -8.13
CA LEU A 106 16.68 8.69 -7.70
C LEU A 106 17.36 7.84 -8.79
N ILE A 107 16.57 7.09 -9.57
CA ILE A 107 17.10 6.26 -10.66
C ILE A 107 17.56 7.13 -11.83
N TYR A 108 16.77 8.13 -12.27
CA TYR A 108 17.17 9.08 -13.29
C TYR A 108 18.43 9.87 -12.90
N ASP A 109 18.50 10.30 -11.66
CA ASP A 109 19.66 10.99 -11.11
C ASP A 109 20.90 10.09 -11.13
N ALA A 110 20.76 8.82 -10.77
CA ALA A 110 21.84 7.84 -10.82
C ALA A 110 22.39 7.59 -12.23
N THR A 111 21.55 7.76 -13.25
CA THR A 111 21.94 7.62 -14.67
C THR A 111 22.39 8.95 -15.30
N GLY A 112 22.34 10.06 -14.56
CA GLY A 112 22.72 11.40 -15.05
C GLY A 112 21.65 12.10 -15.87
N ASP A 113 20.43 11.56 -15.95
CA ASP A 113 19.29 12.21 -16.59
C ASP A 113 18.62 13.20 -15.62
N TYR A 114 19.31 14.31 -15.37
CA TYR A 114 18.89 15.31 -14.38
C TYR A 114 17.58 15.99 -14.73
N ASN A 115 17.24 16.11 -16.02
CA ASN A 115 15.98 16.71 -16.44
C ASN A 115 14.79 15.84 -16.01
N ASN A 116 14.82 14.56 -16.31
CA ASN A 116 13.79 13.63 -15.89
C ASN A 116 13.80 13.40 -14.36
N ALA A 117 14.99 13.45 -13.72
CA ALA A 117 15.11 13.42 -12.27
C ALA A 117 14.37 14.61 -11.63
N PHE A 118 14.58 15.84 -12.13
CA PHE A 118 13.88 17.04 -11.66
C PHE A 118 12.36 16.90 -11.78
N ILE A 119 11.87 16.44 -12.93
CA ILE A 119 10.43 16.24 -13.15
C ILE A 119 9.87 15.24 -12.15
N ALA A 120 10.55 14.11 -11.94
CA ALA A 120 10.11 13.07 -11.01
C ALA A 120 10.15 13.55 -9.55
N TYR A 121 11.19 14.26 -9.12
CA TYR A 121 11.27 14.85 -7.78
C TYR A 121 10.20 15.91 -7.53
N ARG A 122 9.92 16.76 -8.53
CA ARG A 122 8.83 17.73 -8.47
C ARG A 122 7.48 17.02 -8.27
N ASN A 123 7.20 16.01 -9.09
CA ASN A 123 5.95 15.23 -8.96
C ASN A 123 5.86 14.54 -7.58
N ALA A 124 6.96 13.97 -7.07
CA ALA A 124 7.01 13.42 -5.72
C ALA A 124 6.65 14.48 -4.67
N TYR A 125 7.29 15.64 -4.73
CA TYR A 125 7.05 16.75 -3.80
C TYR A 125 5.59 17.22 -3.82
N GLU A 126 5.00 17.41 -5.01
CA GLU A 126 3.58 17.78 -5.16
C GLU A 126 2.63 16.75 -4.53
N VAL A 127 2.90 15.46 -4.69
CA VAL A 127 2.08 14.39 -4.10
C VAL A 127 2.25 14.35 -2.57
N TYR A 128 3.47 14.55 -2.05
CA TYR A 128 3.68 14.65 -0.59
C TYR A 128 2.91 15.83 0.00
N GLN A 129 2.93 16.99 -0.63
CA GLN A 129 2.25 18.20 -0.13
C GLN A 129 0.73 18.14 -0.21
N SER A 130 0.17 17.37 -1.13
CA SER A 130 -1.28 17.26 -1.31
C SER A 130 -1.87 16.03 -0.64
N ASP A 131 -1.56 14.86 -1.18
CA ASP A 131 -2.24 13.62 -0.82
C ASP A 131 -1.62 12.94 0.40
N TYR A 132 -0.29 12.88 0.47
CA TYR A 132 0.41 12.07 1.46
C TYR A 132 0.33 12.66 2.86
N ILE A 133 0.55 13.96 3.01
CA ILE A 133 0.43 14.60 4.32
C ILE A 133 -1.00 14.49 4.86
N LYS A 134 -2.00 14.67 4.00
CA LYS A 134 -3.41 14.66 4.37
C LYS A 134 -3.93 13.27 4.68
N ASN A 135 -3.57 12.29 3.83
CA ASN A 135 -4.16 10.95 3.90
C ASN A 135 -3.34 9.98 4.76
N PHE A 136 -2.02 10.10 4.73
CA PHE A 136 -1.10 9.13 5.35
C PHE A 136 -0.18 9.73 6.40
N GLY A 137 -0.21 11.06 6.62
CA GLY A 137 0.63 11.76 7.60
C GLY A 137 2.12 11.80 7.22
N VAL A 138 2.48 11.50 5.96
CA VAL A 138 3.86 11.49 5.48
C VAL A 138 4.20 12.82 4.83
N LYS A 139 5.22 13.48 5.34
CA LYS A 139 5.74 14.75 4.80
C LYS A 139 6.82 14.48 3.74
N ALA A 140 7.04 15.45 2.86
CA ALA A 140 8.17 15.40 1.94
C ALA A 140 9.48 15.33 2.73
N PRO A 141 10.35 14.34 2.46
CA PRO A 141 11.68 14.26 3.08
C PRO A 141 12.54 15.51 2.76
N GLU A 142 13.35 15.94 3.71
CA GLU A 142 14.25 17.09 3.49
C GLU A 142 15.29 16.79 2.39
N GLN A 143 15.73 15.53 2.30
CA GLN A 143 16.62 15.09 1.23
C GLN A 143 15.97 15.28 -0.15
N LEU A 144 14.67 15.01 -0.30
CA LEU A 144 13.94 15.25 -1.56
C LEU A 144 13.97 16.74 -1.95
N LYS A 145 13.79 17.65 -0.98
CA LYS A 145 13.85 19.10 -1.26
C LYS A 145 15.24 19.54 -1.73
N GLN A 146 16.28 18.97 -1.15
CA GLN A 146 17.67 19.21 -1.57
C GLN A 146 17.91 18.68 -3.00
N ASP A 147 17.45 17.46 -3.29
CA ASP A 147 17.60 16.85 -4.61
C ASP A 147 16.81 17.62 -5.69
N LEU A 148 15.65 18.14 -5.34
CA LEU A 148 14.82 18.98 -6.23
C LEU A 148 15.54 20.29 -6.58
N MET A 149 16.07 21.00 -5.59
CA MET A 149 16.84 22.24 -5.83
C MET A 149 18.14 21.96 -6.58
N ARG A 150 18.84 20.87 -6.25
CA ARG A 150 20.08 20.48 -6.92
C ARG A 150 19.85 20.18 -8.40
N THR A 151 18.82 19.41 -8.72
CA THR A 151 18.52 19.09 -10.13
C THR A 151 17.99 20.29 -10.89
N ALA A 152 17.21 21.18 -10.27
CA ALA A 152 16.83 22.47 -10.87
C ALA A 152 18.06 23.32 -11.22
N TYR A 153 19.05 23.41 -10.31
CA TYR A 153 20.29 24.12 -10.55
C TYR A 153 21.08 23.50 -11.72
N ILE A 154 21.28 22.21 -11.73
CA ILE A 154 22.04 21.50 -12.77
C ILE A 154 21.39 21.68 -14.16
N CYS A 155 20.06 21.65 -14.22
CA CYS A 155 19.30 21.84 -15.46
C CYS A 155 19.18 23.30 -15.89
N GLY A 156 19.65 24.26 -15.07
CA GLY A 156 19.53 25.70 -15.38
C GLY A 156 18.10 26.24 -15.20
N PHE A 157 17.23 25.56 -14.45
CA PHE A 157 15.87 26.01 -14.18
C PHE A 157 15.83 27.04 -13.05
N SER A 158 16.35 28.25 -13.40
CA SER A 158 16.58 29.33 -12.41
C SER A 158 15.29 29.89 -11.80
N ALA A 159 14.17 29.83 -12.51
CA ALA A 159 12.88 30.31 -12.02
C ALA A 159 12.33 29.35 -10.96
N GLU A 160 12.36 28.07 -11.27
CA GLU A 160 11.91 26.98 -10.36
C GLU A 160 12.82 26.93 -9.12
N LEU A 161 14.15 27.05 -9.29
CA LEU A 161 15.07 27.07 -8.17
C LEU A 161 14.72 28.21 -7.19
N LYS A 162 14.53 29.44 -7.69
CA LYS A 162 14.14 30.61 -6.87
C LYS A 162 12.78 30.38 -6.18
N GLN A 163 11.85 29.73 -6.87
CA GLN A 163 10.57 29.39 -6.27
C GLN A 163 10.77 28.46 -5.06
N TYR A 164 11.56 27.38 -5.21
CA TYR A 164 11.81 26.42 -4.12
C TYR A 164 12.66 27.01 -2.99
N GLU A 165 13.64 27.87 -3.29
CA GLU A 165 14.38 28.62 -2.25
C GLU A 165 13.44 29.43 -1.36
N LYS A 166 12.48 30.13 -1.98
CA LYS A 166 11.46 30.88 -1.25
C LYS A 166 10.51 29.97 -0.46
N GLU A 167 10.05 28.89 -1.09
CA GLU A 167 9.10 27.95 -0.48
C GLU A 167 9.71 27.22 0.72
N PHE A 168 10.97 26.78 0.61
CA PHE A 168 11.70 26.09 1.68
C PHE A 168 12.40 27.04 2.66
N ASN A 169 12.28 28.35 2.42
CA ASN A 169 12.93 29.39 3.21
C ASN A 169 14.45 29.13 3.37
N THR A 170 15.12 28.84 2.27
CA THR A 170 16.55 28.52 2.19
C THR A 170 17.18 29.10 0.93
N THR A 171 18.49 29.21 0.92
CA THR A 171 19.26 29.53 -0.29
C THR A 171 20.06 28.30 -0.70
N TYR A 172 19.93 27.91 -1.96
CA TYR A 172 20.65 26.75 -2.46
C TYR A 172 22.12 27.10 -2.70
N THR A 173 23.00 26.32 -2.09
CA THR A 173 24.45 26.40 -2.37
C THR A 173 24.86 25.14 -3.13
N HIS A 174 25.38 25.34 -4.34
CA HIS A 174 25.78 24.20 -5.17
C HIS A 174 26.95 23.46 -4.55
N THR A 175 26.70 22.16 -4.27
CA THR A 175 27.75 21.22 -3.93
C THR A 175 27.96 20.29 -5.12
N PRO A 176 29.17 20.23 -5.71
CA PRO A 176 29.45 19.34 -6.83
C PRO A 176 29.12 17.88 -6.46
N THR A 177 28.66 17.11 -7.43
CA THR A 177 28.45 15.66 -7.24
C THR A 177 29.77 15.04 -6.77
N PRO A 178 29.75 14.24 -5.67
CA PRO A 178 30.96 13.66 -5.13
C PRO A 178 31.74 12.86 -6.19
N ALA A 179 33.06 13.10 -6.29
CA ALA A 179 33.91 12.47 -7.31
C ALA A 179 33.92 10.94 -7.16
N ASP A 180 33.74 10.46 -5.94
CA ASP A 180 33.82 9.04 -5.57
C ASP A 180 32.42 8.39 -5.45
N GLY A 181 31.39 9.15 -5.86
CA GLY A 181 30.01 8.65 -5.90
C GLY A 181 29.23 8.92 -4.62
N GLN A 182 28.07 8.32 -4.53
CA GLN A 182 27.13 8.50 -3.43
C GLN A 182 26.36 7.24 -3.16
N LEU A 183 25.84 7.10 -1.94
CA LEU A 183 24.95 6.04 -1.53
C LEU A 183 23.54 6.56 -1.33
N VAL A 184 22.57 5.88 -1.93
CA VAL A 184 21.14 5.96 -1.57
C VAL A 184 20.83 4.73 -0.73
N PHE A 185 20.45 4.96 0.51
CA PHE A 185 20.17 3.89 1.46
C PHE A 185 18.68 3.85 1.78
N PHE A 186 18.07 2.68 1.63
CA PHE A 186 16.68 2.42 2.01
C PHE A 186 16.63 1.53 3.25
N TRP A 187 15.79 1.92 4.19
CA TRP A 187 15.45 1.10 5.35
C TRP A 187 13.98 0.70 5.29
N LEU A 188 13.73 -0.60 5.11
CA LEU A 188 12.42 -1.22 5.16
C LEU A 188 12.18 -1.66 6.61
N ASN A 189 11.36 -0.91 7.34
CA ASN A 189 11.20 -1.07 8.79
C ASN A 189 9.93 -1.85 9.15
N GLY A 190 10.08 -2.87 9.98
CA GLY A 190 9.01 -3.67 10.54
C GLY A 190 8.25 -4.49 9.50
N MET A 191 7.07 -4.91 9.88
CA MET A 191 6.13 -5.65 9.02
C MET A 191 4.80 -4.92 8.93
N GLY A 192 4.19 -4.92 7.76
CA GLY A 192 2.88 -4.33 7.51
C GLY A 192 1.77 -5.00 8.35
N PRO A 193 0.55 -4.47 8.36
CA PRO A 193 -0.51 -4.97 9.21
C PRO A 193 -0.99 -6.35 8.75
N VAL A 194 -1.58 -7.11 9.66
CA VAL A 194 -2.25 -8.37 9.35
C VAL A 194 -3.76 -8.19 9.31
N LYS A 195 -4.42 -8.89 8.41
CA LYS A 195 -5.88 -8.95 8.41
C LYS A 195 -6.38 -9.91 9.47
N ALA A 196 -7.39 -9.49 10.21
CA ALA A 196 -8.16 -10.30 11.13
C ALA A 196 -9.64 -10.23 10.76
N GLU A 197 -10.42 -11.21 11.18
CA GLU A 197 -11.86 -11.17 11.03
C GLU A 197 -12.49 -10.29 12.11
N TRP A 198 -13.45 -9.48 11.69
CA TRP A 198 -14.30 -8.72 12.57
C TRP A 198 -15.76 -8.94 12.19
N SER A 199 -16.56 -9.50 13.10
CA SER A 199 -17.97 -9.74 12.88
C SER A 199 -18.81 -8.65 13.55
N ILE A 200 -19.75 -8.08 12.82
CA ILE A 200 -20.67 -7.05 13.30
C ILE A 200 -22.09 -7.58 13.19
N ASN A 201 -22.85 -7.44 14.26
CA ASN A 201 -24.27 -7.71 14.28
C ASN A 201 -25.05 -6.42 14.07
N PHE A 202 -25.92 -6.40 13.09
CA PHE A 202 -26.84 -5.30 12.82
C PHE A 202 -28.26 -5.73 13.19
N VAL A 203 -29.00 -4.80 13.75
CA VAL A 203 -30.44 -4.97 14.07
C VAL A 203 -31.23 -4.20 13.01
N LYS A 204 -32.28 -4.84 12.50
CA LYS A 204 -33.20 -4.21 11.55
C LYS A 204 -34.04 -3.17 12.25
N GLN A 205 -34.09 -1.98 11.67
CA GLN A 205 -35.02 -0.92 12.02
C GLN A 205 -35.96 -0.64 10.85
N LYS A 206 -37.24 -0.52 11.13
CA LYS A 206 -38.22 -0.07 10.12
C LYS A 206 -38.24 1.46 10.12
N ARG A 207 -38.04 2.04 8.93
CA ARG A 207 -38.28 3.47 8.71
C ARG A 207 -39.69 3.68 8.18
N GLY A 208 -40.28 4.82 8.48
CA GLY A 208 -41.64 5.16 8.06
C GLY A 208 -41.84 5.28 6.55
N ASP A 209 -40.77 5.36 5.78
CA ASP A 209 -40.73 5.41 4.31
C ASP A 209 -40.67 4.03 3.62
N GLY A 210 -40.78 2.95 4.41
CA GLY A 210 -40.69 1.57 3.90
C GLY A 210 -39.25 1.07 3.66
N ALA A 211 -38.23 1.88 3.85
CA ALA A 211 -36.85 1.47 3.72
C ALA A 211 -36.45 0.53 4.88
N ILE A 212 -35.65 -0.50 4.54
CA ILE A 212 -35.03 -1.37 5.53
C ILE A 212 -33.70 -0.76 5.90
N VAL A 213 -33.49 -0.53 7.18
CA VAL A 213 -32.25 0.01 7.72
C VAL A 213 -31.68 -0.99 8.71
N PHE A 214 -30.41 -1.32 8.52
CA PHE A 214 -29.64 -2.13 9.48
C PHE A 214 -28.76 -1.20 10.32
N HIS A 215 -28.90 -1.28 11.64
CA HIS A 215 -28.21 -0.44 12.58
C HIS A 215 -27.39 -1.26 13.57
N ASN A 216 -26.17 -0.80 13.83
CA ASN A 216 -25.34 -1.26 14.95
C ASN A 216 -25.15 -0.09 15.92
N GLU A 217 -25.75 -0.18 17.10
CA GLU A 217 -25.75 0.88 18.10
C GLU A 217 -24.33 1.12 18.69
N SER A 218 -23.60 0.05 18.97
CA SER A 218 -22.27 0.14 19.59
C SER A 218 -21.22 0.83 18.72
N LEU A 219 -21.39 0.80 17.42
CA LEU A 219 -20.47 1.39 16.43
C LEU A 219 -21.07 2.65 15.77
N GLY A 220 -22.33 2.98 16.05
CA GLY A 220 -23.04 4.07 15.38
C GLY A 220 -23.20 3.88 13.88
N LEU A 221 -23.07 2.64 13.39
CA LEU A 221 -23.13 2.33 11.96
C LEU A 221 -24.59 2.10 11.55
N THR A 222 -25.01 2.80 10.50
CA THR A 222 -26.37 2.69 9.95
C THR A 222 -26.27 2.51 8.44
N PHE A 223 -26.90 1.44 7.93
CA PHE A 223 -26.87 1.12 6.50
C PHE A 223 -28.31 1.02 5.99
N PRO A 224 -28.78 1.99 5.19
CA PRO A 224 -30.02 1.88 4.48
C PRO A 224 -29.88 0.84 3.35
N PHE A 225 -30.83 -0.09 3.29
CA PHE A 225 -30.88 -1.08 2.23
C PHE A 225 -32.02 -0.71 1.26
N PHE A 226 -31.65 -0.46 0.01
CA PHE A 226 -32.59 -0.15 -1.06
C PHE A 226 -32.68 -1.35 -2.01
N PHE A 227 -33.90 -1.84 -2.23
CA PHE A 227 -34.11 -2.86 -3.23
C PHE A 227 -34.01 -2.24 -4.63
N GLY A 228 -32.95 -2.58 -5.36
CA GLY A 228 -32.84 -2.25 -6.79
C GLY A 228 -33.71 -3.16 -7.66
N SER A 229 -33.81 -2.84 -8.93
CA SER A 229 -34.59 -3.61 -9.93
C SER A 229 -34.07 -5.05 -10.18
N GLY A 230 -32.89 -5.40 -9.63
CA GLY A 230 -32.27 -6.73 -9.80
C GLY A 230 -32.69 -7.78 -8.77
N TYR A 231 -33.53 -7.45 -7.79
CA TYR A 231 -33.96 -8.41 -6.75
C TYR A 231 -35.30 -9.03 -7.08
N SER A 232 -35.38 -10.36 -6.99
CA SER A 232 -36.66 -11.10 -7.05
C SER A 232 -37.52 -10.78 -5.83
N ASP A 233 -38.83 -10.98 -5.95
CA ASP A 233 -39.76 -10.73 -4.85
C ASP A 233 -39.52 -11.66 -3.66
N ASP A 234 -39.03 -12.88 -3.88
CA ASP A 234 -38.66 -13.82 -2.83
C ASP A 234 -37.40 -13.34 -2.06
N GLU A 235 -36.41 -12.75 -2.75
CA GLU A 235 -35.23 -12.14 -2.11
C GLU A 235 -35.62 -10.91 -1.29
N LYS A 236 -36.48 -10.05 -1.82
CA LYS A 236 -37.00 -8.87 -1.10
C LYS A 236 -37.74 -9.30 0.18
N GLN A 237 -38.56 -10.33 0.10
CA GLN A 237 -39.31 -10.85 1.25
C GLN A 237 -38.40 -11.51 2.28
N SER A 238 -37.36 -12.24 1.84
CA SER A 238 -36.36 -12.85 2.70
C SER A 238 -35.58 -11.81 3.50
N ILE A 239 -35.13 -10.74 2.85
CA ILE A 239 -34.45 -9.61 3.51
C ILE A 239 -35.42 -8.88 4.44
N ALA A 240 -36.68 -8.69 4.03
CA ALA A 240 -37.71 -8.07 4.84
C ALA A 240 -38.01 -8.86 6.12
N ASN A 241 -37.80 -10.15 6.15
CA ASN A 241 -38.01 -11.01 7.31
C ASN A 241 -36.78 -11.13 8.25
N LEU A 242 -35.60 -10.66 7.84
CA LEU A 242 -34.43 -10.62 8.73
C LEU A 242 -34.68 -9.68 9.90
N GLN A 243 -34.43 -10.12 11.11
CA GLN A 243 -34.45 -9.30 12.32
C GLN A 243 -33.04 -8.82 12.67
N THR A 244 -32.08 -9.69 12.49
CA THR A 244 -30.66 -9.43 12.74
C THR A 244 -29.82 -9.91 11.56
N LEU A 245 -28.73 -9.22 11.30
CA LEU A 245 -27.78 -9.55 10.27
C LEU A 245 -26.38 -9.55 10.87
N ARG A 246 -25.70 -10.70 10.81
CA ARG A 246 -24.27 -10.79 11.13
C ARG A 246 -23.48 -10.70 9.83
N VAL A 247 -22.52 -9.78 9.80
CA VAL A 247 -21.62 -9.60 8.67
C VAL A 247 -20.18 -9.69 9.15
N ALA A 248 -19.40 -10.55 8.49
CA ALA A 248 -17.97 -10.68 8.75
C ALA A 248 -17.19 -9.78 7.79
N PHE A 249 -16.30 -8.95 8.34
CA PHE A 249 -15.41 -8.06 7.60
C PHE A 249 -13.95 -8.36 7.90
N PRO A 250 -13.05 -8.14 6.95
CA PRO A 250 -11.64 -8.02 7.27
C PRO A 250 -11.39 -6.68 7.97
N LYS A 251 -10.53 -6.68 8.98
CA LYS A 251 -9.93 -5.48 9.57
C LYS A 251 -8.42 -5.65 9.64
N TYR A 252 -7.67 -4.57 9.47
CA TYR A 252 -6.25 -4.60 9.74
C TYR A 252 -5.97 -4.48 11.23
N MET A 253 -5.01 -5.28 11.68
CA MET A 253 -4.38 -5.20 13.00
C MET A 253 -2.97 -4.70 12.79
N GLU A 254 -2.65 -3.56 13.40
CA GLU A 254 -1.33 -2.96 13.32
C GLU A 254 -0.28 -3.84 14.00
N ARG A 255 0.90 -3.89 13.41
CA ARG A 255 2.11 -4.48 14.01
C ARG A 255 3.18 -3.40 14.15
N PRO A 256 3.15 -2.59 15.22
CA PRO A 256 4.08 -1.48 15.36
C PRO A 256 5.53 -1.96 15.30
N PRO A 257 6.40 -1.31 14.52
CA PRO A 257 7.78 -1.71 14.40
C PRO A 257 8.53 -1.51 15.72
N LEU A 258 9.53 -2.32 15.96
CA LEU A 258 10.39 -2.19 17.15
C LEU A 258 11.14 -0.87 17.15
N TYR A 259 11.74 -0.52 16.01
CA TYR A 259 12.54 0.69 15.86
C TYR A 259 11.70 1.87 15.40
N ALA A 260 11.95 3.03 16.01
CA ALA A 260 11.24 4.27 15.71
C ALA A 260 12.00 5.19 14.74
N THR A 261 13.32 5.23 14.88
CA THR A 261 14.21 6.08 14.06
C THR A 261 15.48 5.34 13.69
N GLY A 262 16.05 5.71 12.55
CA GLY A 262 17.33 5.22 12.09
C GLY A 262 18.25 6.35 11.66
N THR A 263 19.54 6.16 11.84
CA THR A 263 20.59 7.08 11.40
C THR A 263 21.75 6.30 10.84
N LEU A 264 22.20 6.69 9.65
CA LEU A 264 23.40 6.15 9.05
C LEU A 264 24.59 7.07 9.40
N VAL A 265 25.68 6.51 9.87
CA VAL A 265 26.88 7.23 10.27
C VAL A 265 28.03 6.83 9.36
N SER A 266 28.71 7.82 8.77
CA SER A 266 29.91 7.71 7.96
C SER A 266 30.88 8.82 8.33
N ASP A 267 32.15 8.52 8.59
CA ASP A 267 33.22 9.49 8.87
C ASP A 267 32.82 10.60 9.87
N ASN A 268 32.19 10.20 10.99
CA ASN A 268 31.65 11.07 12.04
C ASN A 268 30.48 11.98 11.61
N HIS A 269 29.98 11.87 10.39
CA HIS A 269 28.75 12.54 9.95
C HIS A 269 27.55 11.62 10.15
N SER A 270 26.44 12.21 10.54
CA SER A 270 25.18 11.51 10.79
C SER A 270 24.13 11.88 9.75
N TYR A 271 23.57 10.88 9.11
CA TYR A 271 22.55 11.01 8.06
C TYR A 271 21.26 10.37 8.56
N PRO A 272 20.26 11.16 8.99
CA PRO A 272 19.00 10.61 9.45
C PRO A 272 18.27 9.88 8.32
N LEU A 273 17.62 8.78 8.64
CA LEU A 273 16.74 8.07 7.72
C LEU A 273 15.35 8.70 7.80
N GLU A 274 14.95 9.37 6.72
CA GLU A 274 13.70 10.11 6.65
C GLU A 274 12.58 9.23 6.09
N LEU A 275 11.41 9.28 6.73
CA LEU A 275 10.23 8.53 6.30
C LEU A 275 9.79 8.96 4.90
N ALA A 276 9.77 8.03 3.96
CA ALA A 276 9.34 8.25 2.59
C ALA A 276 8.02 7.56 2.25
N GLU A 277 7.73 6.41 2.90
CA GLU A 277 6.52 5.66 2.64
C GLU A 277 5.98 5.06 3.94
N ASN A 278 4.64 5.08 4.13
CA ASN A 278 3.98 4.43 5.26
C ASN A 278 2.93 3.44 4.76
N ILE A 279 3.37 2.20 4.50
CA ILE A 279 2.54 1.14 3.95
C ILE A 279 1.43 0.76 4.92
N ASN A 280 1.69 0.83 6.24
CA ASN A 280 0.67 0.59 7.25
C ASN A 280 -0.51 1.56 7.11
N GLU A 281 -0.25 2.88 7.01
CA GLU A 281 -1.31 3.88 6.84
C GLU A 281 -2.03 3.73 5.50
N ILE A 282 -1.32 3.42 4.42
CA ILE A 282 -1.92 3.15 3.11
C ILE A 282 -2.86 1.95 3.21
N ALA A 283 -2.43 0.85 3.82
CA ALA A 283 -3.26 -0.34 4.00
C ALA A 283 -4.56 -0.03 4.77
N PHE A 284 -4.45 0.69 5.91
CA PHE A 284 -5.62 1.07 6.70
C PHE A 284 -6.58 1.99 5.95
N LYS A 285 -6.06 2.96 5.20
CA LYS A 285 -6.91 3.90 4.45
C LYS A 285 -7.59 3.24 3.26
N THR A 286 -6.86 2.42 2.49
CA THR A 286 -7.43 1.71 1.33
C THR A 286 -8.50 0.72 1.76
N LEU A 287 -8.31 -0.02 2.86
CA LEU A 287 -9.36 -0.88 3.40
C LEU A 287 -10.58 -0.09 3.86
N ARG A 288 -10.40 1.06 4.53
CA ARG A 288 -11.49 1.93 4.96
C ARG A 288 -12.29 2.46 3.77
N ASP A 289 -11.63 2.89 2.70
CA ASP A 289 -12.29 3.38 1.48
C ASP A 289 -13.10 2.26 0.80
N ARG A 290 -12.62 1.03 0.90
CA ARG A 290 -13.27 -0.16 0.36
C ARG A 290 -14.38 -0.72 1.25
N MET A 291 -14.41 -0.40 2.54
CA MET A 291 -15.35 -0.97 3.53
C MET A 291 -16.81 -0.85 3.10
N VAL A 292 -17.21 0.29 2.52
CA VAL A 292 -18.60 0.49 2.07
C VAL A 292 -18.97 -0.49 0.96
N ARG A 293 -18.05 -0.73 0.01
CA ARG A 293 -18.24 -1.71 -1.08
C ARG A 293 -18.29 -3.14 -0.56
N GLU A 294 -17.35 -3.49 0.31
CA GLU A 294 -17.30 -4.83 0.94
C GLU A 294 -18.52 -5.09 1.82
N PHE A 295 -19.01 -4.08 2.52
CA PHE A 295 -20.25 -4.16 3.28
C PHE A 295 -21.44 -4.47 2.37
N SER A 296 -21.61 -3.74 1.29
CA SER A 296 -22.70 -3.97 0.32
C SER A 296 -22.61 -5.39 -0.26
N ASN A 297 -21.43 -5.84 -0.65
CA ASN A 297 -21.21 -7.19 -1.16
C ASN A 297 -21.50 -8.27 -0.11
N SER A 298 -21.16 -8.03 1.14
CA SER A 298 -21.43 -8.95 2.25
C SER A 298 -22.94 -9.05 2.55
N LEU A 299 -23.65 -7.92 2.50
CA LEU A 299 -25.12 -7.90 2.59
C LEU A 299 -25.77 -8.70 1.48
N LEU A 300 -25.32 -8.51 0.23
CA LEU A 300 -25.82 -9.26 -0.91
C LEU A 300 -25.61 -10.76 -0.76
N ARG A 301 -24.43 -11.19 -0.28
CA ARG A 301 -24.16 -12.60 -0.02
C ARG A 301 -25.10 -13.20 1.03
N VAL A 302 -25.28 -12.49 2.15
CA VAL A 302 -26.18 -12.93 3.22
C VAL A 302 -27.62 -12.98 2.72
N ALA A 303 -28.04 -12.01 1.94
CA ALA A 303 -29.38 -11.97 1.33
C ALA A 303 -29.61 -13.17 0.40
N ALA A 304 -28.63 -13.45 -0.50
CA ALA A 304 -28.70 -14.60 -1.41
C ALA A 304 -28.75 -15.93 -0.66
N LYS A 305 -27.91 -16.12 0.36
CA LYS A 305 -27.90 -17.33 1.20
C LYS A 305 -29.22 -17.50 1.95
N LYS A 306 -29.79 -16.44 2.51
CA LYS A 306 -31.08 -16.49 3.20
C LYS A 306 -32.24 -16.71 2.23
N GLY A 307 -32.15 -16.22 1.00
CA GLY A 307 -33.11 -16.54 -0.06
C GLY A 307 -33.11 -18.03 -0.41
N LEU A 308 -31.92 -18.66 -0.52
CA LEU A 308 -31.77 -20.11 -0.71
C LEU A 308 -32.33 -20.91 0.48
N GLU A 309 -32.07 -20.49 1.71
CA GLU A 309 -32.62 -21.11 2.92
C GLU A 309 -34.15 -21.07 2.92
N TYR A 310 -34.74 -19.91 2.56
CA TYR A 310 -36.20 -19.76 2.49
C TYR A 310 -36.82 -20.66 1.41
N SER A 311 -36.21 -20.73 0.23
CA SER A 311 -36.67 -21.61 -0.85
C SER A 311 -36.56 -23.10 -0.47
N ALA A 312 -35.49 -23.49 0.25
CA ALA A 312 -35.32 -24.86 0.76
C ALA A 312 -36.34 -25.22 1.85
N ARG A 313 -36.68 -24.27 2.74
CA ARG A 313 -37.75 -24.47 3.75
C ARG A 313 -39.12 -24.63 3.12
N LYS A 314 -39.39 -23.93 2.02
CA LYS A 314 -40.65 -24.10 1.26
C LYS A 314 -40.81 -25.51 0.67
N GLN A 315 -39.69 -26.18 0.38
CA GLN A 315 -39.70 -27.55 -0.14
C GLN A 315 -39.67 -28.60 0.97
N ASN A 316 -38.90 -28.36 2.04
CA ASN A 316 -38.77 -29.25 3.19
C ASN A 316 -38.14 -28.51 4.38
N GLU A 317 -38.82 -28.48 5.53
CA GLU A 317 -38.33 -27.78 6.75
C GLU A 317 -36.93 -28.25 7.22
N TRP A 318 -36.64 -29.56 7.10
CA TRP A 318 -35.36 -30.13 7.42
C TRP A 318 -34.24 -29.63 6.53
N LEU A 319 -34.50 -29.49 5.24
CA LEU A 319 -33.56 -29.01 4.27
C LEU A 319 -33.26 -27.51 4.49
N GLY A 320 -34.28 -26.73 4.84
CA GLY A 320 -34.12 -25.32 5.20
C GLY A 320 -33.27 -25.10 6.46
N PHE A 321 -33.46 -25.95 7.45
CA PHE A 321 -32.68 -25.93 8.69
C PHE A 321 -31.21 -26.31 8.44
N ALA A 322 -30.94 -27.36 7.66
CA ALA A 322 -29.59 -27.76 7.28
C ALA A 322 -28.84 -26.69 6.46
N VAL A 323 -29.52 -26.07 5.50
CA VAL A 323 -28.99 -24.97 4.71
C VAL A 323 -28.73 -23.73 5.59
N GLY A 324 -29.62 -23.44 6.54
CA GLY A 324 -29.45 -22.33 7.49
C GLY A 324 -28.22 -22.47 8.37
N ILE A 325 -27.98 -23.67 8.91
CA ILE A 325 -26.76 -23.96 9.69
C ILE A 325 -25.51 -23.86 8.81
N ALA A 326 -25.51 -24.49 7.63
CA ALA A 326 -24.38 -24.44 6.71
C ALA A 326 -24.04 -22.99 6.31
N ASN A 327 -25.05 -22.18 6.02
CA ASN A 327 -24.85 -20.76 5.65
C ASN A 327 -24.32 -19.91 6.81
N SER A 328 -24.76 -20.15 8.06
CA SER A 328 -24.26 -19.39 9.21
C SER A 328 -22.82 -19.74 9.57
N LEU A 329 -22.38 -20.98 9.29
CA LEU A 329 -20.99 -21.41 9.49
C LEU A 329 -20.03 -20.95 8.40
N THR A 330 -20.52 -20.50 7.25
CA THR A 330 -19.69 -20.13 6.08
C THR A 330 -19.46 -18.64 5.93
N GLU A 331 -20.04 -17.78 6.80
CA GLU A 331 -19.78 -16.36 6.80
C GLU A 331 -18.41 -16.07 7.45
N LYS A 332 -17.40 -15.96 6.61
CA LYS A 332 -16.03 -15.59 7.00
C LYS A 332 -15.52 -14.43 6.14
N ALA A 333 -14.68 -13.59 6.75
CA ALA A 333 -13.92 -12.59 6.00
C ALA A 333 -12.68 -13.21 5.38
N ASP A 334 -12.25 -12.73 4.21
CA ASP A 334 -10.93 -13.09 3.68
C ASP A 334 -9.86 -12.33 4.46
N THR A 335 -9.13 -13.08 5.30
CA THR A 335 -8.07 -12.53 6.15
C THR A 335 -6.68 -12.69 5.56
N ARG A 336 -6.56 -13.19 4.32
CA ARG A 336 -5.28 -13.31 3.63
C ARG A 336 -4.76 -11.93 3.24
N ASN A 337 -3.45 -11.71 3.40
CA ASN A 337 -2.74 -10.54 2.93
C ASN A 337 -1.23 -10.80 2.86
N TRP A 338 -0.50 -9.94 2.17
CA TRP A 338 0.96 -10.02 2.07
C TRP A 338 1.60 -9.49 3.36
N GLN A 339 1.82 -10.38 4.30
CA GLN A 339 2.21 -10.05 5.69
C GLN A 339 3.68 -9.62 5.86
N THR A 340 4.54 -9.87 4.88
CA THR A 340 5.96 -9.55 4.93
C THR A 340 6.32 -8.22 4.27
N LEU A 341 5.33 -7.46 3.79
CA LEU A 341 5.56 -6.07 3.40
C LEU A 341 6.07 -5.26 4.58
N PRO A 342 6.94 -4.25 4.37
CA PRO A 342 7.40 -3.41 5.47
C PRO A 342 6.26 -2.53 6.01
N TYR A 343 6.36 -2.18 7.28
CA TYR A 343 5.46 -1.18 7.89
C TYR A 343 5.68 0.19 7.27
N SER A 344 6.96 0.56 7.09
CA SER A 344 7.37 1.83 6.48
C SER A 344 8.70 1.71 5.75
N ILE A 345 8.95 2.65 4.84
CA ILE A 345 10.21 2.81 4.13
C ILE A 345 10.78 4.18 4.45
N SER A 346 12.02 4.20 4.93
CA SER A 346 12.79 5.42 5.13
C SER A 346 14.03 5.42 4.25
N TYR A 347 14.55 6.59 3.89
CA TYR A 347 15.78 6.67 3.09
C TYR A 347 16.67 7.83 3.52
N THR A 348 17.89 7.76 3.08
CA THR A 348 18.85 8.87 3.12
C THR A 348 19.82 8.80 1.96
N ARG A 349 20.52 9.88 1.71
CA ARG A 349 21.59 9.97 0.70
C ARG A 349 22.85 10.54 1.35
N LEU A 350 23.99 9.97 1.03
CA LEU A 350 25.27 10.46 1.52
C LEU A 350 26.38 10.32 0.47
N PRO A 351 27.41 11.18 0.51
CA PRO A 351 28.59 11.04 -0.33
C PRO A 351 29.41 9.82 0.11
N LEU A 352 30.12 9.23 -0.84
CA LEU A 352 31.12 8.20 -0.61
C LEU A 352 32.52 8.77 -0.87
N SER A 353 33.50 8.25 -0.14
CA SER A 353 34.92 8.42 -0.41
C SER A 353 35.44 7.32 -1.33
N ALA A 354 36.60 7.51 -1.99
CA ALA A 354 37.25 6.47 -2.79
C ALA A 354 37.58 5.23 -1.94
N GLY A 355 37.31 4.04 -2.50
CA GLY A 355 37.55 2.76 -1.82
C GLY A 355 36.48 2.39 -0.82
N THR A 356 36.84 1.68 0.22
CA THR A 356 35.90 1.09 1.18
C THR A 356 35.41 2.12 2.20
N ASN A 357 34.10 2.37 2.21
CA ASN A 357 33.44 3.20 3.22
C ASN A 357 32.78 2.32 4.28
N ASN A 358 33.21 2.46 5.52
CA ASN A 358 32.62 1.75 6.66
C ASN A 358 31.48 2.55 7.24
N LEU A 359 30.29 1.98 7.18
CA LEU A 359 29.06 2.62 7.58
C LEU A 359 28.50 1.94 8.83
N THR A 360 27.94 2.74 9.72
CA THR A 360 27.26 2.28 10.92
C THR A 360 25.82 2.71 10.90
N LEU A 361 24.89 1.77 10.81
CA LEU A 361 23.47 2.00 10.96
C LEU A 361 23.10 1.92 12.45
N ARG A 362 22.53 2.97 13.00
CA ARG A 362 22.02 3.03 14.37
C ARG A 362 20.51 3.09 14.33
N LEU A 363 19.84 2.10 14.92
CA LEU A 363 18.40 2.01 15.02
C LEU A 363 17.99 2.20 16.48
N ASN A 364 17.08 3.14 16.74
CA ASN A 364 16.62 3.45 18.08
C ASN A 364 15.19 2.95 18.26
N ALA A 365 14.98 2.10 19.24
CA ALA A 365 13.65 1.68 19.63
C ALA A 365 12.99 2.70 20.58
N ARG A 366 11.66 2.71 20.61
CA ARG A 366 10.92 3.64 21.51
C ARG A 366 11.14 3.38 23.00
N ASN A 367 11.56 2.19 23.38
CA ASN A 367 11.94 1.83 24.76
C ASN A 367 13.34 2.32 25.16
N GLY A 368 14.04 3.03 24.29
CA GLY A 368 15.40 3.54 24.51
C GLY A 368 16.49 2.55 24.16
N SER A 369 16.19 1.29 23.78
CA SER A 369 17.22 0.38 23.30
C SER A 369 17.73 0.78 21.92
N GLN A 370 19.00 0.53 21.65
CA GLN A 370 19.65 0.81 20.37
C GLN A 370 20.21 -0.47 19.79
N HIS A 371 20.01 -0.64 18.48
CA HIS A 371 20.65 -1.68 17.68
C HIS A 371 21.61 -1.02 16.70
N THR A 372 22.74 -1.67 16.45
CA THR A 372 23.80 -1.15 15.58
C THR A 372 24.24 -2.23 14.60
N GLU A 373 24.20 -1.91 13.31
CA GLU A 373 24.72 -2.74 12.23
C GLU A 373 25.89 -2.03 11.53
N GLN A 374 26.88 -2.81 11.11
CA GLN A 374 28.04 -2.30 10.37
C GLN A 374 28.12 -2.99 9.01
N PHE A 375 28.40 -2.23 7.99
CA PHE A 375 28.60 -2.73 6.65
C PHE A 375 29.54 -1.81 5.87
N SER A 376 30.08 -2.32 4.77
CA SER A 376 31.04 -1.59 3.94
C SER A 376 30.49 -1.44 2.53
N ILE A 377 30.66 -0.25 1.96
CA ILE A 377 30.26 0.08 0.59
C ILE A 377 31.46 0.62 -0.17
N GLU A 378 31.71 0.09 -1.35
CA GLU A 378 32.79 0.57 -2.23
C GLU A 378 32.36 1.84 -2.96
N GLY A 379 33.10 2.93 -2.75
CA GLY A 379 32.98 4.18 -3.47
C GLY A 379 33.93 4.25 -4.65
N GLY A 380 33.64 5.15 -5.60
CA GLY A 380 34.48 5.42 -6.76
C GLY A 380 33.67 5.55 -8.05
N GLY A 381 34.24 6.26 -9.03
CA GLY A 381 33.71 6.38 -10.38
C GLY A 381 32.42 7.18 -10.52
N ARG A 382 32.15 8.13 -9.63
CA ARG A 382 30.94 9.00 -9.63
C ARG A 382 29.61 8.24 -9.71
N LYS A 383 29.56 7.00 -9.23
CA LYS A 383 28.38 6.15 -9.31
C LYS A 383 27.48 6.35 -8.09
N THR A 384 26.18 6.31 -8.33
CA THR A 384 25.22 6.16 -7.25
C THR A 384 25.09 4.67 -6.93
N ARG A 385 25.33 4.32 -5.67
CA ARG A 385 25.11 2.98 -5.12
C ARG A 385 23.74 2.98 -4.42
N PHE A 386 23.05 1.87 -4.52
CA PHE A 386 21.82 1.65 -3.76
C PHE A 386 22.04 0.51 -2.75
N HIS A 387 21.54 0.69 -1.56
CA HIS A 387 21.55 -0.37 -0.56
C HIS A 387 20.21 -0.42 0.16
N VAL A 388 19.70 -1.64 0.34
CA VAL A 388 18.42 -1.89 1.01
C VAL A 388 18.68 -2.70 2.26
N PHE A 389 18.27 -2.18 3.40
CA PHE A 389 18.32 -2.86 4.69
C PHE A 389 16.91 -3.08 5.21
N GLN A 390 16.61 -4.28 5.70
CA GLN A 390 15.28 -4.61 6.21
C GLN A 390 15.35 -5.10 7.65
N THR A 391 14.50 -4.55 8.51
CA THR A 391 14.19 -5.08 9.83
C THR A 391 12.77 -5.65 9.82
N MET A 392 12.59 -6.85 10.35
CA MET A 392 11.27 -7.49 10.43
C MET A 392 10.70 -7.48 11.86
N ASP A 393 11.41 -6.86 12.80
CA ASP A 393 11.04 -6.84 14.20
C ASP A 393 9.79 -5.97 14.43
N SER A 394 8.81 -6.56 15.08
CA SER A 394 7.61 -5.88 15.56
C SER A 394 7.52 -6.01 17.08
N ARG A 395 6.78 -5.10 17.70
CA ARG A 395 6.44 -5.23 19.13
C ARG A 395 5.43 -6.36 19.30
N GLN A 396 5.62 -7.13 20.32
CA GLN A 396 4.63 -8.07 20.81
C GLN A 396 3.53 -7.33 21.56
#